data_af4b4977841c9d95b1800dcc1c1b0504
#
_entry.id   af4b4977841c9d95b1800dcc1c1b0504
#
_cell.length_a   1.000
_cell.length_b   1.000
_cell.length_c   1.000
_cell.angle_alpha   90.00
_cell.angle_beta   90.00
_cell.angle_gamma   90.00
#
_symmetry.space_group_name_H-M   'P 1'
#
loop_
_entity.id
_entity.type
_entity.pdbx_description
1 polymer ?
#
loop_
_entity_poly.entity_id
_entity_poly.type
_entity_poly.pdbx_seq_one_letter_code
_entity_poly.pdbx_strand_id
1 'polypeptide(L)'
;MIAIFVDGDACPVKDEVYVVATRYDAPVALVANSTMYVPPGFGVQLIVVDEGPDAADDWIAENVQAHDVVVTADIPLAARCLAKRALVLGTDGRPFSEDMIGGALATRALKSDLRGAGVITGGPRPIADRDRSRFASKLDDLVQKGMRAAGSKAAS
;
A
#
# COMPACT_ATOMS: atom_id res chain seq x y z
N MET A 1 17.93 4.95 -2.25
CA MET A 1 17.18 3.70 -2.48
C MET A 1 15.82 3.80 -1.79
N ILE A 2 14.76 3.36 -2.43
CA ILE A 2 13.42 3.38 -1.87
C ILE A 2 13.06 2.01 -1.30
N ALA A 3 12.06 1.98 -0.41
CA ALA A 3 11.48 0.75 0.12
C ALA A 3 10.00 0.67 -0.25
N ILE A 4 9.47 -0.54 -0.26
CA ILE A 4 8.05 -0.78 -0.47
C ILE A 4 7.45 -1.26 0.85
N PHE A 5 6.44 -0.56 1.34
CA PHE A 5 5.72 -0.93 2.56
C PHE A 5 4.38 -1.54 2.17
N VAL A 6 4.05 -2.69 2.75
CA VAL A 6 2.80 -3.38 2.45
C VAL A 6 2.01 -3.57 3.74
N ASP A 7 0.75 -3.12 3.72
CA ASP A 7 -0.21 -3.41 4.77
C ASP A 7 -0.67 -4.86 4.57
N GLY A 8 -0.04 -5.79 5.29
CA GLY A 8 -0.09 -7.20 4.98
C GLY A 8 -1.39 -7.93 5.33
N ASP A 9 -2.16 -7.40 6.29
CA ASP A 9 -3.34 -8.11 6.77
C ASP A 9 -4.49 -8.14 5.76
N ALA A 10 -4.50 -7.23 4.80
CA ALA A 10 -5.58 -7.13 3.82
C ALA A 10 -5.06 -6.94 2.40
N CYS A 11 -3.93 -7.54 2.07
CA CYS A 11 -3.33 -7.38 0.74
C CYS A 11 -3.41 -8.68 -0.07
N PRO A 12 -4.28 -8.73 -1.09
CA PRO A 12 -4.39 -9.92 -1.95
C PRO A 12 -3.33 -9.98 -3.05
N VAL A 13 -2.48 -8.96 -3.17
CA VAL A 13 -1.50 -8.83 -4.26
C VAL A 13 -0.06 -8.87 -3.78
N LYS A 14 0.20 -9.61 -2.71
CA LYS A 14 1.56 -9.74 -2.14
C LYS A 14 2.56 -10.30 -3.15
N ASP A 15 2.16 -11.34 -3.91
CA ASP A 15 3.05 -11.98 -4.87
C ASP A 15 3.49 -10.99 -5.95
N GLU A 16 2.58 -10.17 -6.41
CA GLU A 16 2.87 -9.14 -7.41
C GLU A 16 3.87 -8.12 -6.86
N VAL A 17 3.72 -7.75 -5.58
CA VAL A 17 4.67 -6.85 -4.92
C VAL A 17 6.07 -7.47 -4.90
N TYR A 18 6.17 -8.74 -4.53
CA TYR A 18 7.46 -9.43 -4.44
C TYR A 18 8.17 -9.49 -5.79
N VAL A 19 7.42 -9.79 -6.85
CA VAL A 19 7.99 -9.86 -8.20
C VAL A 19 8.52 -8.49 -8.64
N VAL A 20 7.75 -7.44 -8.47
CA VAL A 20 8.17 -6.10 -8.86
C VAL A 20 9.36 -5.62 -8.02
N ALA A 21 9.31 -5.86 -6.71
CA ALA A 21 10.39 -5.46 -5.81
C ALA A 21 11.71 -6.15 -6.19
N THR A 22 11.66 -7.43 -6.54
CA THR A 22 12.84 -8.19 -6.95
C THR A 22 13.44 -7.63 -8.24
N ARG A 23 12.59 -7.19 -9.16
CA ARG A 23 13.05 -6.60 -10.43
C ARG A 23 13.93 -5.37 -10.22
N TYR A 24 13.65 -4.60 -9.19
CA TYR A 24 14.39 -3.37 -8.87
C TYR A 24 15.28 -3.50 -7.66
N ASP A 25 15.38 -4.69 -7.09
CA ASP A 25 16.15 -4.95 -5.87
C ASP A 25 15.71 -4.02 -4.72
N ALA A 26 14.43 -3.74 -4.65
CA ALA A 26 13.86 -2.86 -3.63
C ALA A 26 13.46 -3.69 -2.40
N PRO A 27 13.85 -3.26 -1.18
CA PRO A 27 13.42 -3.97 0.03
C PRO A 27 11.92 -3.80 0.25
N VAL A 28 11.28 -4.86 0.78
CA VAL A 28 9.85 -4.86 1.11
C VAL A 28 9.69 -5.04 2.61
N ALA A 29 8.95 -4.14 3.24
CA ALA A 29 8.51 -4.30 4.63
C ALA A 29 7.05 -4.73 4.60
N LEU A 30 6.79 -5.99 4.93
CA LEU A 30 5.44 -6.53 5.04
C LEU A 30 5.01 -6.40 6.50
N VAL A 31 4.07 -5.52 6.78
CA VAL A 31 3.64 -5.18 8.14
C VAL A 31 2.29 -5.82 8.42
N ALA A 32 2.20 -6.59 9.50
CA ALA A 32 1.00 -7.35 9.83
C ALA A 32 0.82 -7.50 11.34
N ASN A 33 -0.41 -7.81 11.75
CA ASN A 33 -0.72 -8.03 13.16
C ASN A 33 -0.37 -9.45 13.63
N SER A 34 -0.08 -10.35 12.69
CA SER A 34 0.27 -11.73 13.01
C SER A 34 1.30 -12.26 12.04
N THR A 35 1.97 -13.34 12.45
CA THR A 35 2.95 -14.02 11.60
C THR A 35 2.26 -14.60 10.36
N MET A 36 2.90 -14.45 9.22
CA MET A 36 2.43 -15.05 7.98
C MET A 36 3.64 -15.53 7.16
N TYR A 37 3.38 -16.39 6.18
CA TYR A 37 4.42 -16.93 5.33
C TYR A 37 5.01 -15.85 4.45
N VAL A 38 6.33 -15.80 4.40
CA VAL A 38 7.09 -14.93 3.49
C VAL A 38 8.00 -15.83 2.66
N PRO A 39 7.87 -15.81 1.32
CA PRO A 39 8.72 -16.67 0.47
C PRO A 39 10.19 -16.28 0.62
N PRO A 40 11.11 -17.25 0.73
CA PRO A 40 12.53 -16.95 0.72
C PRO A 40 13.00 -16.51 -0.67
N GLY A 41 14.10 -15.76 -0.72
CA GLY A 41 14.68 -15.31 -1.98
C GLY A 41 14.20 -13.95 -2.48
N PHE A 42 13.17 -13.39 -1.86
CA PHE A 42 12.75 -12.01 -2.12
C PHE A 42 13.22 -11.15 -0.94
N GLY A 43 13.70 -9.99 -1.15
CA GLY A 43 14.16 -9.11 -0.06
C GLY A 43 13.02 -8.60 0.81
N VAL A 44 12.21 -9.49 1.36
CA VAL A 44 11.01 -9.18 2.16
C VAL A 44 11.30 -9.40 3.63
N GLN A 45 11.02 -8.37 4.43
CA GLN A 45 11.09 -8.46 5.88
C GLN A 45 9.67 -8.40 6.45
N LEU A 46 9.31 -9.40 7.24
CA LEU A 46 8.02 -9.41 7.95
C LEU A 46 8.15 -8.62 9.24
N ILE A 47 7.31 -7.62 9.39
CA ILE A 47 7.23 -6.81 10.61
C ILE A 47 5.92 -7.17 11.30
N VAL A 48 6.00 -7.88 12.42
CA VAL A 48 4.81 -8.22 13.20
C VAL A 48 4.64 -7.16 14.28
N VAL A 49 3.49 -6.50 14.26
CA VAL A 49 3.15 -5.44 15.22
C VAL A 49 2.10 -5.96 16.19
N ASP A 50 1.85 -5.21 17.26
CA ASP A 50 0.87 -5.58 18.27
C ASP A 50 -0.54 -5.68 17.67
N GLU A 51 -1.41 -6.48 18.29
CA GLU A 51 -2.81 -6.55 17.92
C GLU A 51 -3.47 -5.20 18.18
N GLY A 52 -4.29 -4.78 17.24
CA GLY A 52 -4.99 -3.53 17.31
C GLY A 52 -5.24 -2.97 15.92
N PRO A 53 -6.32 -2.23 15.71
CA PRO A 53 -6.72 -1.80 14.37
C PRO A 53 -5.72 -0.83 13.73
N ASP A 54 -4.94 -0.11 14.53
CA ASP A 54 -4.08 0.94 14.00
C ASP A 54 -2.58 0.63 14.11
N ALA A 55 -2.20 -0.50 14.70
CA ALA A 55 -0.78 -0.79 14.96
C ALA A 55 0.05 -0.88 13.68
N ALA A 56 -0.44 -1.58 12.67
CA ALA A 56 0.25 -1.68 11.38
C ALA A 56 0.29 -0.32 10.68
N ASP A 57 -0.82 0.40 10.69
CA ASP A 57 -0.91 1.72 10.07
C ASP A 57 0.06 2.71 10.71
N ASP A 58 0.12 2.73 12.03
CA ASP A 58 1.02 3.60 12.77
C ASP A 58 2.48 3.28 12.44
N TRP A 59 2.83 2.00 12.42
CA TRP A 59 4.19 1.59 12.09
C TRP A 59 4.61 2.06 10.70
N ILE A 60 3.76 1.84 9.71
CA ILE A 60 4.03 2.26 8.34
C ILE A 60 4.18 3.78 8.27
N ALA A 61 3.23 4.51 8.83
CA ALA A 61 3.24 5.97 8.77
C ALA A 61 4.46 6.57 9.48
N GLU A 62 4.95 5.93 10.52
CA GLU A 62 6.12 6.40 11.26
C GLU A 62 7.44 6.10 10.53
N ASN A 63 7.49 5.02 9.77
CA ASN A 63 8.73 4.55 9.15
C ASN A 63 8.88 4.91 7.67
N VAL A 64 7.80 5.22 6.98
CA VAL A 64 7.85 5.57 5.57
C VAL A 64 8.58 6.90 5.37
N GLN A 65 9.29 6.99 4.25
CA GLN A 65 10.04 8.20 3.88
C GLN A 65 9.58 8.69 2.51
N ALA A 66 10.00 9.91 2.17
CA ALA A 66 9.69 10.48 0.87
C ALA A 66 10.18 9.55 -0.25
N HIS A 67 9.37 9.39 -1.27
CA HIS A 67 9.62 8.56 -2.46
C HIS A 67 9.46 7.06 -2.24
N ASP A 68 9.26 6.58 -1.00
CA ASP A 68 8.90 5.18 -0.76
C ASP A 68 7.52 4.89 -1.34
N VAL A 69 7.24 3.61 -1.58
CA VAL A 69 5.95 3.17 -2.10
C VAL A 69 5.20 2.40 -1.01
N VAL A 70 3.93 2.73 -0.82
CA VAL A 70 3.08 2.06 0.17
C VAL A 70 1.91 1.41 -0.56
N VAL A 71 1.65 0.15 -0.24
CA VAL A 71 0.50 -0.60 -0.79
C VAL A 71 -0.51 -0.81 0.32
N THR A 72 -1.66 -0.19 0.20
CA THR A 72 -2.73 -0.29 1.20
C THR A 72 -4.08 0.07 0.58
N ALA A 73 -5.16 -0.50 1.13
CA ALA A 73 -6.52 -0.09 0.82
C ALA A 73 -7.09 0.87 1.87
N ASP A 74 -6.32 1.16 2.92
CA ASP A 74 -6.76 2.02 4.01
C ASP A 74 -6.56 3.49 3.66
N ILE A 75 -7.67 4.23 3.56
CA ILE A 75 -7.64 5.64 3.12
C ILE A 75 -6.95 6.55 4.14
N PRO A 76 -7.24 6.46 5.45
CA PRO A 76 -6.51 7.26 6.42
C PRO A 76 -5.00 7.03 6.42
N LEU A 77 -4.56 5.78 6.25
CA LEU A 77 -3.13 5.48 6.14
C LEU A 77 -2.54 6.11 4.88
N ALA A 78 -3.25 5.99 3.75
CA ALA A 78 -2.81 6.60 2.51
C ALA A 78 -2.60 8.11 2.66
N ALA A 79 -3.52 8.79 3.35
CA ALA A 79 -3.40 10.22 3.62
C ALA A 79 -2.14 10.56 4.44
N ARG A 80 -1.86 9.76 5.47
CA ARG A 80 -0.68 9.96 6.31
C ARG A 80 0.62 9.79 5.52
N CYS A 81 0.66 8.77 4.65
CA CYS A 81 1.84 8.49 3.84
C CYS A 81 2.06 9.56 2.76
N LEU A 82 0.99 10.03 2.12
CA LEU A 82 1.09 11.12 1.15
C LEU A 82 1.60 12.41 1.77
N ALA A 83 1.23 12.68 3.03
CA ALA A 83 1.73 13.85 3.76
C ALA A 83 3.25 13.80 3.94
N LYS A 84 3.84 12.61 3.93
CA LYS A 84 5.29 12.41 3.99
C LYS A 84 5.93 12.34 2.59
N ARG A 85 5.17 12.59 1.54
CA ARG A 85 5.61 12.54 0.15
C ARG A 85 5.95 11.14 -0.34
N ALA A 86 5.41 10.12 0.29
CA ALA A 86 5.47 8.75 -0.22
C ALA A 86 4.45 8.59 -1.36
N LEU A 87 4.67 7.57 -2.19
CA LEU A 87 3.72 7.20 -3.23
C LEU A 87 2.85 6.08 -2.68
N VAL A 88 1.54 6.17 -2.90
CA VAL A 88 0.61 5.19 -2.35
C VAL A 88 -0.21 4.56 -3.46
N LEU A 89 -0.27 3.22 -3.45
CA LEU A 89 -1.01 2.44 -4.42
C LEU A 89 -2.05 1.59 -3.70
N GLY A 90 -3.30 1.67 -4.15
CA GLY A 90 -4.35 0.80 -3.66
C GLY A 90 -4.17 -0.63 -4.14
N THR A 91 -4.72 -1.58 -3.41
CA THR A 91 -4.65 -3.00 -3.79
C THR A 91 -5.39 -3.31 -5.09
N ASP A 92 -6.23 -2.39 -5.54
CA ASP A 92 -6.94 -2.46 -6.82
C ASP A 92 -6.12 -1.89 -8.00
N GLY A 93 -4.90 -1.41 -7.76
CA GLY A 93 -4.05 -0.84 -8.78
C GLY A 93 -4.28 0.64 -9.05
N ARG A 94 -5.02 1.33 -8.19
CA ARG A 94 -5.27 2.77 -8.33
C ARG A 94 -4.37 3.56 -7.41
N PRO A 95 -3.52 4.45 -7.96
CA PRO A 95 -2.70 5.33 -7.11
C PRO A 95 -3.59 6.32 -6.34
N PHE A 96 -3.21 6.59 -5.11
CA PHE A 96 -3.85 7.63 -4.32
C PHE A 96 -3.17 8.98 -4.56
N SER A 97 -3.98 10.04 -4.57
CA SER A 97 -3.49 11.42 -4.58
C SER A 97 -4.22 12.20 -3.49
N GLU A 98 -3.71 13.36 -3.12
CA GLU A 98 -4.34 14.19 -2.08
C GLU A 98 -5.77 14.57 -2.46
N ASP A 99 -6.02 14.91 -3.72
CA ASP A 99 -7.35 15.25 -4.21
C ASP A 99 -8.30 14.07 -4.13
N MET A 100 -7.83 12.86 -4.52
CA MET A 100 -8.62 11.64 -4.44
C MET A 100 -8.96 11.31 -2.98
N ILE A 101 -8.04 11.53 -2.06
CA ILE A 101 -8.25 11.22 -0.66
C ILE A 101 -9.32 12.11 -0.05
N GLY A 102 -9.33 13.40 -0.36
CA GLY A 102 -10.38 14.29 0.10
C GLY A 102 -11.77 13.80 -0.33
N GLY A 103 -11.92 13.47 -1.60
CA GLY A 103 -13.17 12.93 -2.13
C GLY A 103 -13.52 11.57 -1.54
N ALA A 104 -12.53 10.69 -1.41
CA ALA A 104 -12.74 9.33 -0.88
C ALA A 104 -13.15 9.35 0.58
N LEU A 105 -12.59 10.23 1.41
CA LEU A 105 -12.98 10.36 2.81
C LEU A 105 -14.41 10.84 2.94
N ALA A 106 -14.82 11.82 2.13
CA ALA A 106 -16.20 12.28 2.10
C ALA A 106 -17.17 11.17 1.70
N THR A 107 -16.83 10.42 0.65
CA THR A 107 -17.62 9.29 0.18
C THR A 107 -17.72 8.19 1.23
N ARG A 108 -16.61 7.92 1.92
CA ARG A 108 -16.57 6.91 2.99
C ARG A 108 -17.50 7.28 4.14
N ALA A 109 -17.56 8.54 4.51
CA ALA A 109 -18.47 9.01 5.54
C ALA A 109 -19.93 8.77 5.13
N LEU A 110 -20.28 9.10 3.90
CA LEU A 110 -21.62 8.86 3.37
C LEU A 110 -21.95 7.37 3.33
N LYS A 111 -21.01 6.53 2.90
CA LYS A 111 -21.21 5.08 2.87
C LYS A 111 -21.37 4.50 4.27
N SER A 112 -20.67 5.02 5.25
CA SER A 112 -20.84 4.60 6.64
C SER A 112 -22.23 4.90 7.14
N ASP A 113 -22.78 6.06 6.82
CA ASP A 113 -24.17 6.41 7.16
C ASP A 113 -25.15 5.47 6.49
N LEU A 114 -24.91 5.14 5.22
CA LEU A 114 -25.76 4.20 4.48
C LEU A 114 -25.70 2.79 5.06
N ARG A 115 -24.53 2.36 5.52
CA ARG A 115 -24.39 1.06 6.20
C ARG A 115 -25.20 1.05 7.49
N GLY A 116 -25.18 2.13 8.23
CA GLY A 116 -26.00 2.29 9.41
C GLY A 116 -27.47 2.16 9.10
N ALA A 117 -27.90 2.48 7.89
CA ALA A 117 -29.27 2.31 7.42
C ALA A 117 -29.57 0.91 6.86
N GLY A 118 -28.62 -0.02 6.93
CA GLY A 118 -28.80 -1.40 6.49
C GLY A 118 -28.55 -1.66 5.01
N VAL A 119 -27.97 -0.71 4.32
CA VAL A 119 -27.66 -0.88 2.89
C VAL A 119 -26.26 -1.49 2.75
N ILE A 120 -26.15 -2.77 3.05
CA ILE A 120 -24.88 -3.49 2.91
C ILE A 120 -25.03 -4.55 1.84
N THR A 121 -24.22 -4.46 0.82
CA THR A 121 -24.09 -5.51 -0.18
C THR A 121 -22.83 -6.31 0.13
N GLY A 122 -22.78 -7.55 -0.29
CA GLY A 122 -21.79 -8.55 0.07
C GLY A 122 -20.33 -8.09 0.11
N GLY A 123 -19.45 -8.96 0.55
CA GLY A 123 -18.03 -8.67 0.75
C GLY A 123 -17.27 -8.32 -0.52
N PRO A 124 -15.96 -8.04 -0.41
CA PRO A 124 -15.15 -7.66 -1.57
C PRO A 124 -15.12 -8.78 -2.62
N ARG A 125 -15.10 -8.39 -3.87
CA ARG A 125 -14.99 -9.34 -4.97
C ARG A 125 -13.59 -9.97 -4.98
N PRO A 126 -13.47 -11.26 -5.35
CA PRO A 126 -12.15 -11.83 -5.59
C PRO A 126 -11.43 -11.03 -6.68
N ILE A 127 -10.13 -10.88 -6.51
CA ILE A 127 -9.33 -10.15 -7.49
C ILE A 127 -9.13 -11.01 -8.74
N ALA A 128 -9.37 -10.42 -9.91
CA ALA A 128 -9.21 -11.11 -11.19
C ALA A 128 -7.76 -10.99 -11.67
N ASP A 129 -7.34 -11.89 -12.57
CA ASP A 129 -5.99 -11.88 -13.11
C ASP A 129 -5.64 -10.56 -13.79
N ARG A 130 -6.58 -9.97 -14.53
CA ARG A 130 -6.35 -8.67 -15.16
C ARG A 130 -6.12 -7.56 -14.13
N ASP A 131 -6.76 -7.67 -12.97
CA ASP A 131 -6.57 -6.71 -11.88
C ASP A 131 -5.20 -6.87 -11.25
N ARG A 132 -4.72 -8.11 -11.12
CA ARG A 132 -3.37 -8.39 -10.65
C ARG A 132 -2.32 -7.84 -11.61
N SER A 133 -2.52 -8.02 -12.91
CA SER A 133 -1.63 -7.50 -13.94
C SER A 133 -1.60 -5.99 -13.94
N ARG A 134 -2.75 -5.36 -13.81
CA ARG A 134 -2.87 -3.90 -13.72
C ARG A 134 -2.16 -3.38 -12.47
N PHE A 135 -2.35 -4.05 -11.34
CA PHE A 135 -1.68 -3.69 -10.11
C PHE A 135 -0.16 -3.77 -10.27
N ALA A 136 0.35 -4.89 -10.79
CA ALA A 136 1.78 -5.08 -10.99
C ALA A 136 2.37 -4.02 -11.91
N SER A 137 1.68 -3.68 -12.99
CA SER A 137 2.10 -2.64 -13.92
C SER A 137 2.17 -1.26 -13.25
N LYS A 138 1.17 -0.93 -12.45
CA LYS A 138 1.13 0.35 -11.74
C LYS A 138 2.18 0.42 -10.64
N LEU A 139 2.39 -0.69 -9.93
CA LEU A 139 3.43 -0.75 -8.91
C LEU A 139 4.81 -0.53 -9.54
N ASP A 140 5.06 -1.19 -10.68
CA ASP A 140 6.30 -1.00 -11.44
C ASP A 140 6.52 0.47 -11.77
N ASP A 141 5.49 1.15 -12.29
CA ASP A 141 5.56 2.57 -12.63
C ASP A 141 5.91 3.43 -11.40
N LEU A 142 5.26 3.15 -10.26
CA LEU A 142 5.50 3.93 -9.04
C LEU A 142 6.88 3.67 -8.46
N VAL A 143 7.38 2.43 -8.51
CA VAL A 143 8.74 2.12 -8.06
C VAL A 143 9.77 2.87 -8.91
N GLN A 144 9.60 2.86 -10.22
CA GLN A 144 10.48 3.63 -11.12
C GLN A 144 10.43 5.12 -10.80
N LYS A 145 9.24 5.66 -10.60
CA LYS A 145 9.05 7.07 -10.27
C LYS A 145 9.75 7.42 -8.96
N GLY A 146 9.58 6.59 -7.93
CA GLY A 146 10.21 6.80 -6.62
C GLY A 146 11.73 6.73 -6.71
N MET A 147 12.25 5.76 -7.44
CA MET A 147 13.70 5.60 -7.61
C MET A 147 14.31 6.79 -8.35
N ARG A 148 13.65 7.29 -9.40
CA ARG A 148 14.13 8.46 -10.14
C ARG A 148 14.13 9.71 -9.27
N ALA A 149 13.06 9.92 -8.50
CA ALA A 149 12.96 11.07 -7.60
C ALA A 149 14.01 11.02 -6.50
N ALA A 150 14.22 9.85 -5.90
CA ALA A 150 15.24 9.66 -4.87
C ALA A 150 16.66 9.83 -5.44
N GLY A 151 16.89 9.31 -6.64
CA GLY A 151 18.17 9.46 -7.34
C GLY A 151 18.47 10.91 -7.69
N SER A 152 17.48 11.63 -8.21
CA SER A 152 17.64 13.06 -8.52
C SER A 152 17.96 13.87 -7.28
N LYS A 153 17.31 13.58 -6.17
CA LYS A 153 17.56 14.25 -4.89
C LYS A 153 18.96 13.93 -4.38
N ALA A 154 19.41 12.69 -4.52
CA ALA A 154 20.73 12.28 -4.10
C ALA A 154 21.84 12.89 -4.98
N ALA A 155 21.54 13.16 -6.25
CA ALA A 155 22.49 13.75 -7.19
C ALA A 155 22.62 15.27 -7.03
N SER A 156 21.73 15.88 -6.32
CA SER A 156 21.76 17.32 -6.05
C SER A 156 22.34 17.60 -4.68
#